data_fba5ee64d42a8a897605254a034d5051
#
_entry.id   fba5ee64d42a8a897605254a034d5051
#
_cell.length_a   1.000
_cell.length_b   1.000
_cell.length_c   1.000
_cell.angle_alpha   90.00
_cell.angle_beta   90.00
_cell.angle_gamma   90.00
#
_symmetry.space_group_name_H-M   'P 1'
#
loop_
_entity.id
_entity.type
_entity.pdbx_description
1 polymer ?
#
loop_
_entity_poly.entity_id
_entity_poly.type
_entity_poly.pdbx_seq_one_letter_code
_entity_poly.pdbx_strand_id
1 'polypeptide(L)'
;LALLRTIFKIRLSLLLILFYIVVFIFSAFVPNEFVSVAFDSGGVTTGPITVPFIMALGVGLASIRGDNGAQDDTFGLVALCSIGPVLAVLLLGIFYSGGDAGYTQIAVPELEDTRQVAAEFVHALPDYIREVVSALLPVIAFCAIFQLIFKRFHKIQLQKIGIGFLYTFVGLALFLTGVNVGFMPAGHYLGQQFALSGKSWILIPLGMLIGYFLVTAEPAVHVLNRQVETITNGGISQRAMMLSLSIGVACSVGLAMLRVLTGISIYYILIPGYLIALTLTFFVPKIFTGIAFDSGGVASGPMTTTFLLPFSMGACEALGGNVLTDAFGIVAMVAMTPLLTIQTLGLLYRFKQKDMPQEMLVADDEDSIIVLEGDT
;
A
#
# COMPACT_ATOMS: atom_id res chain seq x y z
N LEU A 1 11.49 10.40 12.08
CA LEU A 1 12.15 9.10 11.91
C LEU A 1 12.83 9.01 10.56
N ALA A 2 12.17 9.37 9.44
CA ALA A 2 12.76 9.38 8.10
C ALA A 2 14.02 10.24 8.00
N LEU A 3 13.96 11.49 8.49
CA LEU A 3 15.12 12.39 8.57
C LEU A 3 16.25 11.78 9.42
N LEU A 4 15.93 11.22 10.57
CA LEU A 4 16.94 10.56 11.43
C LEU A 4 17.60 9.39 10.72
N ARG A 5 16.82 8.56 10.00
CA ARG A 5 17.37 7.46 9.18
C ARG A 5 18.39 7.99 8.17
N THR A 6 18.03 9.04 7.41
CA THR A 6 18.88 9.61 6.37
C THR A 6 20.13 10.25 6.95
N ILE A 7 20.01 11.03 8.05
CA ILE A 7 21.15 11.71 8.71
C ILE A 7 22.11 10.70 9.34
N PHE A 8 21.59 9.73 10.11
CA PHE A 8 22.39 8.74 10.84
C PHE A 8 22.76 7.50 9.99
N LYS A 9 22.37 7.46 8.71
CA LYS A 9 22.62 6.32 7.80
C LYS A 9 22.16 4.97 8.36
N ILE A 10 21.03 4.95 9.08
CA ILE A 10 20.50 3.74 9.69
C ILE A 10 19.93 2.84 8.60
N ARG A 11 20.31 1.56 8.60
CA ARG A 11 19.78 0.58 7.65
C ARG A 11 18.27 0.39 7.84
N LEU A 12 17.51 0.48 6.74
CA LEU A 12 16.05 0.27 6.76
C LEU A 12 15.66 -1.07 7.39
N SER A 13 16.35 -2.16 6.99
CA SER A 13 16.09 -3.51 7.51
C SER A 13 16.17 -3.59 9.04
N LEU A 14 17.14 -2.90 9.66
CA LEU A 14 17.29 -2.91 11.10
C LEU A 14 16.11 -2.17 11.78
N LEU A 15 15.68 -1.03 11.24
CA LEU A 15 14.51 -0.32 11.74
C LEU A 15 13.23 -1.14 11.62
N LEU A 16 13.03 -1.78 10.46
CA LEU A 16 11.86 -2.63 10.23
C LEU A 16 11.84 -3.81 11.21
N ILE A 17 12.96 -4.51 11.39
CA ILE A 17 13.07 -5.63 12.35
C ILE A 17 12.72 -5.14 13.76
N LEU A 18 13.33 -4.03 14.20
CA LEU A 18 13.07 -3.47 15.53
C LEU A 18 11.58 -3.15 15.72
N PHE A 19 10.97 -2.44 14.76
CA PHE A 19 9.58 -2.04 14.88
C PHE A 19 8.61 -3.23 14.80
N TYR A 20 8.84 -4.19 13.92
CA TYR A 20 7.99 -5.38 13.84
C TYR A 20 8.13 -6.26 15.10
N ILE A 21 9.31 -6.37 15.71
CA ILE A 21 9.46 -7.02 17.03
C ILE A 21 8.57 -6.30 18.05
N VAL A 22 8.61 -4.97 18.12
CA VAL A 22 7.77 -4.20 19.04
C VAL A 22 6.29 -4.41 18.75
N VAL A 23 5.88 -4.39 17.47
CA VAL A 23 4.50 -4.66 17.05
C VAL A 23 4.03 -6.04 17.53
N PHE A 24 4.82 -7.10 17.30
CA PHE A 24 4.44 -8.44 17.73
C PHE A 24 4.48 -8.61 19.26
N ILE A 25 5.37 -7.94 19.97
CA ILE A 25 5.35 -7.92 21.44
C ILE A 25 4.05 -7.27 21.92
N PHE A 26 3.68 -6.10 21.42
CA PHE A 26 2.44 -5.42 21.83
C PHE A 26 1.19 -6.21 21.44
N SER A 27 1.18 -6.86 20.27
CA SER A 27 0.05 -7.68 19.84
C SER A 27 -0.24 -8.85 20.78
N ALA A 28 0.76 -9.35 21.53
CA ALA A 28 0.57 -10.42 22.51
C ALA A 28 -0.19 -9.96 23.78
N PHE A 29 -0.31 -8.66 24.02
CA PHE A 29 -1.02 -8.10 25.19
C PHE A 29 -2.39 -7.54 24.84
N VAL A 30 -2.79 -7.61 23.57
CA VAL A 30 -4.03 -7.04 23.05
C VAL A 30 -5.05 -8.16 22.77
N PRO A 31 -6.36 -7.97 23.04
CA PRO A 31 -7.39 -8.93 22.65
C PRO A 31 -7.37 -9.24 21.15
N ASN A 32 -7.63 -10.49 20.76
CA ASN A 32 -7.53 -10.95 19.37
C ASN A 32 -8.37 -10.12 18.37
N GLU A 33 -9.49 -9.57 18.81
CA GLU A 33 -10.37 -8.71 18.02
C GLU A 33 -9.68 -7.43 17.58
N PHE A 34 -8.89 -6.82 18.47
CA PHE A 34 -8.12 -5.60 18.15
C PHE A 34 -6.89 -5.89 17.30
N VAL A 35 -6.32 -7.09 17.37
CA VAL A 35 -5.10 -7.43 16.61
C VAL A 35 -5.34 -7.33 15.12
N SER A 36 -6.40 -7.96 14.61
CA SER A 36 -6.73 -7.90 13.18
C SER A 36 -6.95 -6.47 12.71
N VAL A 37 -7.71 -5.67 13.47
CA VAL A 37 -7.99 -4.26 13.20
C VAL A 37 -6.69 -3.42 13.26
N ALA A 38 -5.82 -3.68 14.24
CA ALA A 38 -4.57 -2.96 14.39
C ALA A 38 -3.64 -3.17 13.19
N PHE A 39 -3.46 -4.42 12.75
CA PHE A 39 -2.64 -4.71 11.59
C PHE A 39 -3.24 -4.12 10.29
N ASP A 40 -4.57 -4.15 10.13
CA ASP A 40 -5.24 -3.52 8.99
C ASP A 40 -5.06 -2.00 8.98
N SER A 41 -5.01 -1.34 10.15
CA SER A 41 -4.87 0.12 10.24
C SER A 41 -3.60 0.64 9.56
N GLY A 42 -2.54 -0.17 9.53
CA GLY A 42 -1.30 0.18 8.82
C GLY A 42 -1.47 0.33 7.31
N GLY A 43 -2.35 -0.50 6.71
CA GLY A 43 -2.66 -0.41 5.28
C GLY A 43 -3.69 0.67 4.96
N VAL A 44 -4.70 0.83 5.80
CA VAL A 44 -5.78 1.83 5.62
C VAL A 44 -5.24 3.27 5.57
N THR A 45 -4.13 3.57 6.26
CA THR A 45 -3.54 4.91 6.29
C THR A 45 -2.85 5.33 5.00
N THR A 46 -2.58 4.40 4.11
CA THR A 46 -1.97 4.67 2.81
C THR A 46 -3.06 4.94 1.77
N GLY A 47 -2.93 6.06 1.06
CA GLY A 47 -3.95 6.49 0.11
C GLY A 47 -3.37 7.16 -1.13
N PRO A 48 -4.24 7.55 -2.09
CA PRO A 48 -3.81 8.12 -3.37
C PRO A 48 -3.07 9.45 -3.25
N ILE A 49 -3.20 10.16 -2.13
CA ILE A 49 -2.47 11.41 -1.84
C ILE A 49 -1.22 11.13 -1.02
N THR A 50 -1.33 10.34 0.04
CA THR A 50 -0.26 10.14 1.02
C THR A 50 0.92 9.39 0.43
N VAL A 51 0.68 8.37 -0.39
CA VAL A 51 1.75 7.57 -1.01
C VAL A 51 2.61 8.41 -1.94
N PRO A 52 2.09 9.10 -2.97
CA PRO A 52 2.92 9.95 -3.83
C PRO A 52 3.67 11.03 -3.06
N PHE A 53 3.05 11.60 -2.02
CA PHE A 53 3.70 12.62 -1.18
C PHE A 53 4.88 12.05 -0.41
N ILE A 54 4.69 10.91 0.29
CA ILE A 54 5.76 10.25 1.05
C ILE A 54 6.90 9.80 0.13
N MET A 55 6.56 9.27 -1.05
CA MET A 55 7.56 8.85 -2.03
C MET A 55 8.36 10.04 -2.59
N ALA A 56 7.69 11.15 -2.92
CA ALA A 56 8.37 12.39 -3.34
C ALA A 56 9.28 12.93 -2.24
N LEU A 57 8.85 12.86 -0.97
CA LEU A 57 9.68 13.21 0.17
C LEU A 57 10.90 12.29 0.28
N GLY A 58 10.74 10.98 0.03
CA GLY A 58 11.85 10.01 -0.01
C GLY A 58 12.90 10.36 -1.04
N VAL A 59 12.48 10.65 -2.29
CA VAL A 59 13.39 11.11 -3.36
C VAL A 59 14.09 12.41 -2.96
N GLY A 60 13.33 13.37 -2.41
CA GLY A 60 13.88 14.65 -1.97
C GLY A 60 14.92 14.50 -0.86
N LEU A 61 14.68 13.66 0.14
CA LEU A 61 15.62 13.38 1.22
C LEU A 61 16.86 12.63 0.72
N ALA A 62 16.69 11.67 -0.17
CA ALA A 62 17.79 10.93 -0.77
C ALA A 62 18.72 11.88 -1.59
N SER A 63 18.13 12.82 -2.33
CA SER A 63 18.90 13.78 -3.14
C SER A 63 19.79 14.72 -2.32
N ILE A 64 19.45 14.97 -1.04
CA ILE A 64 20.26 15.81 -0.13
C ILE A 64 21.61 15.13 0.19
N ARG A 65 21.65 13.79 0.21
CA ARG A 65 22.85 13.04 0.60
C ARG A 65 23.96 13.08 -0.45
N GLY A 66 23.62 13.03 -1.75
CA GLY A 66 24.57 13.09 -2.85
C GLY A 66 25.66 12.00 -2.89
N ASP A 67 25.53 10.94 -2.05
CA ASP A 67 26.45 9.80 -2.05
C ASP A 67 25.87 8.60 -2.83
N ASN A 68 26.74 7.64 -3.20
CA ASN A 68 26.34 6.43 -3.96
C ASN A 68 25.28 5.56 -3.29
N GLY A 69 24.99 5.76 -2.00
CA GLY A 69 23.95 5.07 -1.26
C GLY A 69 22.61 5.83 -1.20
N ALA A 70 22.52 7.01 -1.78
CA ALA A 70 21.32 7.85 -1.73
C ALA A 70 20.10 7.17 -2.40
N GLN A 71 20.32 6.42 -3.48
CA GLN A 71 19.26 5.69 -4.17
C GLN A 71 18.61 4.61 -3.28
N ASP A 72 19.40 3.93 -2.44
CA ASP A 72 18.88 2.92 -1.50
C ASP A 72 17.94 3.52 -0.44
N ASP A 73 18.10 4.80 -0.11
CA ASP A 73 17.31 5.48 0.91
C ASP A 73 16.04 6.16 0.38
N THR A 74 15.82 6.13 -0.94
CA THR A 74 14.63 6.70 -1.59
C THR A 74 13.35 5.99 -1.17
N PHE A 75 13.42 4.68 -0.95
CA PHE A 75 12.29 3.81 -0.60
C PHE A 75 12.31 3.41 0.89
N GLY A 76 11.18 2.89 1.36
CA GLY A 76 10.98 2.40 2.73
C GLY A 76 10.32 3.41 3.67
N LEU A 77 9.93 4.59 3.17
CA LEU A 77 9.26 5.59 4.00
C LEU A 77 7.77 5.31 4.18
N VAL A 78 7.10 4.79 3.16
CA VAL A 78 5.68 4.39 3.25
C VAL A 78 5.54 3.30 4.31
N ALA A 79 6.43 2.30 4.29
CA ALA A 79 6.45 1.24 5.29
C ALA A 79 6.63 1.76 6.72
N LEU A 80 7.57 2.69 6.93
CA LEU A 80 7.79 3.27 8.26
C LEU A 80 6.59 4.10 8.74
N CYS A 81 5.89 4.76 7.82
CA CYS A 81 4.67 5.50 8.14
C CYS A 81 3.51 4.56 8.50
N SER A 82 3.40 3.39 7.85
CA SER A 82 2.35 2.40 8.10
C SER A 82 2.46 1.72 9.48
N ILE A 83 3.66 1.61 10.03
CA ILE A 83 3.87 1.00 11.36
C ILE A 83 3.28 1.88 12.49
N GLY A 84 3.29 3.20 12.32
CA GLY A 84 2.76 4.12 13.33
C GLY A 84 1.33 3.84 13.75
N PRO A 85 0.37 3.80 12.82
CA PRO A 85 -1.01 3.45 13.10
C PRO A 85 -1.19 2.07 13.73
N VAL A 86 -0.45 1.06 13.27
CA VAL A 86 -0.48 -0.29 13.88
C VAL A 86 -0.12 -0.21 15.37
N LEU A 87 0.98 0.46 15.71
CA LEU A 87 1.38 0.65 17.10
C LEU A 87 0.37 1.48 17.90
N ALA A 88 -0.22 2.51 17.31
CA ALA A 88 -1.20 3.36 17.97
C ALA A 88 -2.47 2.56 18.33
N VAL A 89 -2.98 1.75 17.39
CA VAL A 89 -4.18 0.91 17.63
C VAL A 89 -3.87 -0.22 18.60
N LEU A 90 -2.68 -0.83 18.56
CA LEU A 90 -2.27 -1.83 19.56
C LEU A 90 -2.19 -1.21 20.96
N LEU A 91 -1.58 -0.04 21.10
CA LEU A 91 -1.53 0.69 22.37
C LEU A 91 -2.93 1.03 22.87
N LEU A 92 -3.80 1.52 21.98
CA LEU A 92 -5.20 1.77 22.33
C LEU A 92 -5.87 0.49 22.84
N GLY A 93 -5.68 -0.65 22.16
CA GLY A 93 -6.24 -1.95 22.55
C GLY A 93 -5.73 -2.47 23.91
N ILE A 94 -4.51 -2.09 24.35
CA ILE A 94 -3.98 -2.42 25.68
C ILE A 94 -4.69 -1.59 26.77
N PHE A 95 -4.92 -0.30 26.53
CA PHE A 95 -5.51 0.59 27.53
C PHE A 95 -7.03 0.62 27.52
N TYR A 96 -7.63 0.27 26.39
CA TYR A 96 -9.08 0.24 26.20
C TYR A 96 -9.61 -1.16 26.50
N SER A 97 -9.94 -1.39 27.77
CA SER A 97 -10.71 -2.58 28.21
C SER A 97 -12.19 -2.41 27.82
N GLY A 98 -12.45 -2.27 26.53
CA GLY A 98 -13.81 -2.13 26.01
C GLY A 98 -14.59 -3.41 26.19
N GLY A 99 -15.58 -3.40 27.08
CA GLY A 99 -16.68 -4.34 26.98
C GLY A 99 -17.38 -4.13 25.63
N ASP A 100 -17.71 -5.22 24.95
CA ASP A 100 -18.47 -5.26 23.69
C ASP A 100 -18.00 -4.26 22.61
N ALA A 101 -16.89 -4.53 21.99
CA ALA A 101 -16.58 -3.97 20.68
C ALA A 101 -17.57 -4.60 19.66
N GLY A 102 -18.80 -4.05 19.62
CA GLY A 102 -19.84 -4.50 18.70
C GLY A 102 -19.53 -4.00 17.30
N TYR A 103 -19.39 -4.92 16.37
CA TYR A 103 -19.40 -4.56 14.96
C TYR A 103 -20.82 -4.17 14.54
N THR A 104 -20.97 -2.97 13.95
CA THR A 104 -22.24 -2.55 13.34
C THR A 104 -22.23 -2.98 11.88
N GLN A 105 -23.20 -3.80 11.49
CA GLN A 105 -23.32 -4.30 10.11
C GLN A 105 -23.40 -3.14 9.11
N ILE A 106 -22.72 -3.32 7.98
CA ILE A 106 -22.81 -2.37 6.87
C ILE A 106 -24.22 -2.47 6.29
N ALA A 107 -24.99 -1.39 6.41
CA ALA A 107 -26.29 -1.30 5.76
C ALA A 107 -26.08 -1.16 4.25
N VAL A 108 -26.40 -2.20 3.49
CA VAL A 108 -26.46 -2.11 2.03
C VAL A 108 -27.81 -1.52 1.67
N PRO A 109 -27.89 -0.32 1.06
CA PRO A 109 -29.16 0.27 0.69
C PRO A 109 -29.84 -0.59 -0.39
N GLU A 110 -31.13 -0.90 -0.19
CA GLU A 110 -31.95 -1.54 -1.22
C GLU A 110 -32.36 -0.48 -2.24
N LEU A 111 -31.70 -0.50 -3.41
CA LEU A 111 -31.94 0.43 -4.50
C LEU A 111 -32.70 -0.30 -5.62
N GLU A 112 -33.90 0.21 -5.95
CA GLU A 112 -34.80 -0.43 -6.90
C GLU A 112 -34.52 -0.03 -8.35
N ASP A 113 -33.94 1.17 -8.57
CA ASP A 113 -33.67 1.67 -9.89
C ASP A 113 -32.34 2.44 -10.01
N THR A 114 -31.90 2.63 -11.26
CA THR A 114 -30.66 3.37 -11.59
C THR A 114 -30.72 4.84 -11.20
N ARG A 115 -31.91 5.43 -11.05
CA ARG A 115 -32.09 6.82 -10.62
C ARG A 115 -31.77 6.97 -9.14
N GLN A 116 -32.17 6.01 -8.32
CA GLN A 116 -31.83 5.98 -6.90
C GLN A 116 -30.32 5.80 -6.74
N VAL A 117 -29.70 4.89 -7.50
CA VAL A 117 -28.23 4.75 -7.53
C VAL A 117 -27.54 6.07 -7.85
N ALA A 118 -27.96 6.74 -8.92
CA ALA A 118 -27.40 8.04 -9.31
C ALA A 118 -27.60 9.12 -8.23
N ALA A 119 -28.75 9.10 -7.54
CA ALA A 119 -29.03 10.02 -6.46
C ALA A 119 -28.07 9.82 -5.27
N GLU A 120 -27.77 8.58 -4.88
CA GLU A 120 -26.79 8.27 -3.83
C GLU A 120 -25.41 8.84 -4.15
N PHE A 121 -24.93 8.68 -5.39
CA PHE A 121 -23.65 9.28 -5.81
C PHE A 121 -23.66 10.82 -5.71
N VAL A 122 -24.76 11.46 -6.11
CA VAL A 122 -24.87 12.92 -6.06
C VAL A 122 -24.96 13.41 -4.61
N HIS A 123 -25.67 12.69 -3.75
CA HIS A 123 -25.80 13.05 -2.33
C HIS A 123 -24.50 12.88 -1.56
N ALA A 124 -23.73 11.84 -1.86
CA ALA A 124 -22.45 11.58 -1.19
C ALA A 124 -21.30 12.48 -1.70
N LEU A 125 -21.36 12.97 -2.94
CA LEU A 125 -20.29 13.74 -3.56
C LEU A 125 -19.83 14.97 -2.74
N PRO A 126 -20.69 15.77 -2.10
CA PRO A 126 -20.26 16.91 -1.28
C PRO A 126 -19.39 16.50 -0.08
N ASP A 127 -19.66 15.35 0.54
CA ASP A 127 -18.90 14.88 1.69
C ASP A 127 -17.50 14.45 1.28
N TYR A 128 -17.36 13.72 0.17
CA TYR A 128 -16.05 13.37 -0.39
C TYR A 128 -15.29 14.57 -0.94
N ILE A 129 -15.97 15.58 -1.50
CA ILE A 129 -15.34 16.87 -1.85
C ILE A 129 -14.74 17.51 -0.60
N ARG A 130 -15.48 17.55 0.52
CA ARG A 130 -14.97 18.10 1.80
C ARG A 130 -13.78 17.32 2.32
N GLU A 131 -13.82 15.98 2.23
CA GLU A 131 -12.73 15.10 2.62
C GLU A 131 -11.46 15.37 1.79
N VAL A 132 -11.59 15.44 0.46
CA VAL A 132 -10.48 15.75 -0.44
C VAL A 132 -9.91 17.14 -0.21
N VAL A 133 -10.76 18.15 0.02
CA VAL A 133 -10.31 19.51 0.39
C VAL A 133 -9.51 19.46 1.68
N SER A 134 -10.00 18.78 2.71
CA SER A 134 -9.31 18.63 3.99
C SER A 134 -7.94 17.95 3.84
N ALA A 135 -7.84 16.94 2.97
CA ALA A 135 -6.60 16.22 2.72
C ALA A 135 -5.59 17.01 1.86
N LEU A 136 -6.07 17.77 0.86
CA LEU A 136 -5.19 18.56 -0.01
C LEU A 136 -4.77 19.90 0.59
N LEU A 137 -5.60 20.48 1.45
CA LEU A 137 -5.35 21.81 2.02
C LEU A 137 -3.98 21.95 2.70
N PRO A 138 -3.53 21.01 3.55
CA PRO A 138 -2.20 21.10 4.17
C PRO A 138 -1.07 21.07 3.13
N VAL A 139 -1.21 20.27 2.06
CA VAL A 139 -0.18 20.14 1.01
C VAL A 139 -0.12 21.43 0.20
N ILE A 140 -1.28 21.97 -0.19
CA ILE A 140 -1.37 23.26 -0.90
C ILE A 140 -0.82 24.40 -0.04
N ALA A 141 -1.19 24.43 1.24
CA ALA A 141 -0.70 25.45 2.18
C ALA A 141 0.84 25.37 2.33
N PHE A 142 1.39 24.17 2.47
CA PHE A 142 2.83 23.97 2.52
C PHE A 142 3.52 24.47 1.25
N CYS A 143 3.02 24.10 0.07
CA CYS A 143 3.57 24.57 -1.21
C CYS A 143 3.48 26.10 -1.36
N ALA A 144 2.37 26.71 -0.92
CA ALA A 144 2.18 28.15 -0.97
C ALA A 144 3.14 28.89 -0.02
N ILE A 145 3.27 28.44 1.22
CA ILE A 145 4.19 29.00 2.22
C ILE A 145 5.63 28.89 1.71
N PHE A 146 6.02 27.70 1.21
CA PHE A 146 7.34 27.47 0.64
C PHE A 146 7.63 28.43 -0.51
N GLN A 147 6.68 28.61 -1.43
CA GLN A 147 6.82 29.53 -2.55
C GLN A 147 6.92 30.99 -2.10
N LEU A 148 6.15 31.41 -1.11
CA LEU A 148 6.19 32.77 -0.56
C LEU A 148 7.56 33.11 0.06
N ILE A 149 8.14 32.14 0.80
CA ILE A 149 9.43 32.32 1.48
C ILE A 149 10.59 32.24 0.50
N PHE A 150 10.64 31.19 -0.30
CA PHE A 150 11.82 30.88 -1.13
C PHE A 150 11.73 31.35 -2.58
N LYS A 151 10.54 31.64 -3.11
CA LYS A 151 10.27 32.11 -4.49
C LYS A 151 11.00 31.28 -5.56
N ARG A 152 11.13 29.97 -5.36
CA ARG A 152 11.91 29.07 -6.22
C ARG A 152 11.23 28.71 -7.53
N PHE A 153 9.88 28.67 -7.56
CA PHE A 153 9.15 28.27 -8.74
C PHE A 153 8.80 29.45 -9.63
N HIS A 154 9.06 29.31 -10.93
CA HIS A 154 8.65 30.26 -11.94
C HIS A 154 7.13 30.17 -12.22
N LYS A 155 6.55 31.22 -12.84
CA LYS A 155 5.10 31.28 -13.14
C LYS A 155 4.60 30.03 -13.88
N ILE A 156 5.35 29.54 -14.88
CA ILE A 156 4.98 28.35 -15.67
C ILE A 156 4.93 27.09 -14.79
N GLN A 157 5.88 26.95 -13.86
CA GLN A 157 5.89 25.82 -12.91
C GLN A 157 4.73 25.88 -11.94
N LEU A 158 4.41 27.08 -11.40
CA LEU A 158 3.25 27.29 -10.54
C LEU A 158 1.93 26.98 -11.24
N GLN A 159 1.80 27.36 -12.52
CA GLN A 159 0.62 27.01 -13.33
C GLN A 159 0.50 25.48 -13.48
N LYS A 160 1.60 24.77 -13.79
CA LYS A 160 1.60 23.30 -13.88
C LYS A 160 1.23 22.65 -12.56
N ILE A 161 1.76 23.14 -11.44
CA ILE A 161 1.42 22.67 -10.09
C ILE A 161 -0.08 22.90 -9.80
N GLY A 162 -0.60 24.10 -10.09
CA GLY A 162 -2.01 24.43 -9.90
C GLY A 162 -2.95 23.55 -10.74
N ILE A 163 -2.62 23.31 -12.00
CA ILE A 163 -3.36 22.39 -12.87
C ILE A 163 -3.29 20.97 -12.32
N GLY A 164 -2.13 20.52 -11.84
CA GLY A 164 -1.96 19.21 -11.21
C GLY A 164 -2.86 19.05 -9.98
N PHE A 165 -2.91 20.06 -9.09
CA PHE A 165 -3.82 20.05 -7.95
C PHE A 165 -5.28 19.99 -8.35
N LEU A 166 -5.69 20.72 -9.41
CA LEU A 166 -7.07 20.67 -9.91
C LEU A 166 -7.43 19.26 -10.42
N TYR A 167 -6.57 18.64 -11.23
CA TYR A 167 -6.80 17.26 -11.68
C TYR A 167 -6.85 16.28 -10.52
N THR A 168 -5.95 16.41 -9.54
CA THR A 168 -5.94 15.57 -8.34
C THR A 168 -7.22 15.73 -7.54
N PHE A 169 -7.67 16.97 -7.34
CA PHE A 169 -8.91 17.27 -6.63
C PHE A 169 -10.14 16.62 -7.30
N VAL A 170 -10.33 16.86 -8.59
CA VAL A 170 -11.45 16.28 -9.33
C VAL A 170 -11.36 14.76 -9.38
N GLY A 171 -10.19 14.23 -9.71
CA GLY A 171 -9.97 12.79 -9.80
C GLY A 171 -10.22 12.07 -8.48
N LEU A 172 -9.73 12.61 -7.35
CA LEU A 172 -9.94 12.02 -6.03
C LEU A 172 -11.39 12.12 -5.56
N ALA A 173 -12.07 13.26 -5.78
CA ALA A 173 -13.46 13.39 -5.40
C ALA A 173 -14.34 12.35 -6.11
N LEU A 174 -14.15 12.17 -7.42
CA LEU A 174 -14.84 11.14 -8.18
C LEU A 174 -14.45 9.73 -7.76
N PHE A 175 -13.15 9.47 -7.55
CA PHE A 175 -12.64 8.17 -7.13
C PHE A 175 -13.20 7.77 -5.76
N LEU A 176 -13.07 8.62 -4.74
CA LEU A 176 -13.56 8.31 -3.38
C LEU A 176 -15.08 8.13 -3.35
N THR A 177 -15.83 8.96 -4.08
CA THR A 177 -17.27 8.77 -4.22
C THR A 177 -17.57 7.41 -4.86
N GLY A 178 -16.88 7.06 -5.96
CA GLY A 178 -17.06 5.80 -6.67
C GLY A 178 -16.76 4.57 -5.80
N VAL A 179 -15.64 4.56 -5.07
CA VAL A 179 -15.25 3.40 -4.27
C VAL A 179 -16.09 3.24 -3.03
N ASN A 180 -16.48 4.31 -2.35
CA ASN A 180 -17.27 4.20 -1.12
C ASN A 180 -18.76 3.97 -1.38
N VAL A 181 -19.36 4.67 -2.37
CA VAL A 181 -20.79 4.54 -2.66
C VAL A 181 -21.08 3.33 -3.55
N GLY A 182 -20.15 2.98 -4.46
CA GLY A 182 -20.35 1.89 -5.41
C GLY A 182 -19.69 0.58 -4.97
N PHE A 183 -18.38 0.60 -4.75
CA PHE A 183 -17.63 -0.65 -4.53
C PHE A 183 -17.81 -1.24 -3.13
N MET A 184 -17.93 -0.41 -2.09
CA MET A 184 -18.07 -0.89 -0.73
C MET A 184 -19.37 -1.73 -0.55
N PRO A 185 -20.57 -1.24 -0.89
CA PRO A 185 -21.80 -2.03 -0.80
C PRO A 185 -21.79 -3.24 -1.74
N ALA A 186 -21.25 -3.07 -2.97
CA ALA A 186 -21.15 -4.16 -3.94
C ALA A 186 -20.22 -5.27 -3.46
N GLY A 187 -19.08 -4.92 -2.86
CA GLY A 187 -18.16 -5.89 -2.27
C GLY A 187 -18.85 -6.71 -1.18
N HIS A 188 -19.49 -6.03 -0.22
CA HIS A 188 -20.21 -6.67 0.88
C HIS A 188 -21.32 -7.59 0.37
N TYR A 189 -22.16 -7.12 -0.52
CA TYR A 189 -23.24 -7.91 -1.11
C TYR A 189 -22.72 -9.15 -1.87
N LEU A 190 -21.68 -8.98 -2.69
CA LEU A 190 -21.08 -10.12 -3.40
C LEU A 190 -20.50 -11.14 -2.43
N GLY A 191 -19.80 -10.70 -1.37
CA GLY A 191 -19.30 -11.60 -0.33
C GLY A 191 -20.39 -12.45 0.28
N GLN A 192 -21.51 -11.81 0.66
CA GLN A 192 -22.69 -12.50 1.20
C GLN A 192 -23.27 -13.51 0.21
N GLN A 193 -23.55 -13.11 -1.02
CA GLN A 193 -24.21 -13.96 -2.02
C GLN A 193 -23.37 -15.19 -2.37
N PHE A 194 -22.06 -15.03 -2.53
CA PHE A 194 -21.17 -16.16 -2.81
C PHE A 194 -21.02 -17.10 -1.60
N ALA A 195 -21.02 -16.58 -0.39
CA ALA A 195 -21.00 -17.38 0.82
C ALA A 195 -22.26 -18.24 0.95
N LEU A 196 -23.43 -17.67 0.63
CA LEU A 196 -24.74 -18.34 0.71
C LEU A 196 -25.03 -19.30 -0.47
N SER A 197 -24.19 -19.32 -1.52
CA SER A 197 -24.41 -20.09 -2.75
C SER A 197 -24.39 -21.62 -2.57
N GLY A 198 -24.19 -22.13 -1.36
CA GLY A 198 -24.03 -23.56 -1.06
C GLY A 198 -22.67 -24.15 -1.48
N LYS A 199 -21.80 -23.35 -2.10
CA LYS A 199 -20.44 -23.71 -2.50
C LYS A 199 -19.46 -22.63 -2.06
N SER A 200 -19.44 -22.33 -0.78
CA SER A 200 -18.64 -21.23 -0.19
C SER A 200 -17.15 -21.31 -0.48
N TRP A 201 -16.61 -22.49 -0.81
CA TRP A 201 -15.21 -22.64 -1.26
C TRP A 201 -14.87 -21.82 -2.52
N ILE A 202 -15.87 -21.45 -3.36
CA ILE A 202 -15.70 -20.58 -4.53
C ILE A 202 -15.16 -19.20 -4.14
N LEU A 203 -15.36 -18.75 -2.91
CA LEU A 203 -14.79 -17.51 -2.38
C LEU A 203 -13.26 -17.46 -2.53
N ILE A 204 -12.57 -18.60 -2.44
CA ILE A 204 -11.10 -18.64 -2.56
C ILE A 204 -10.65 -18.27 -3.99
N PRO A 205 -10.98 -19.03 -5.05
CA PRO A 205 -10.55 -18.69 -6.40
C PRO A 205 -11.14 -17.36 -6.90
N LEU A 206 -12.35 -17.02 -6.48
CA LEU A 206 -12.96 -15.73 -6.81
C LEU A 206 -12.20 -14.58 -6.14
N GLY A 207 -11.89 -14.70 -4.87
CA GLY A 207 -11.09 -13.73 -4.14
C GLY A 207 -9.69 -13.56 -4.75
N MET A 208 -9.04 -14.66 -5.15
CA MET A 208 -7.75 -14.60 -5.87
C MET A 208 -7.88 -13.82 -7.20
N LEU A 209 -8.92 -14.08 -7.97
CA LEU A 209 -9.17 -13.38 -9.23
C LEU A 209 -9.41 -11.89 -9.01
N ILE A 210 -10.26 -11.55 -8.04
CA ILE A 210 -10.54 -10.17 -7.66
C ILE A 210 -9.26 -9.49 -7.19
N GLY A 211 -8.49 -10.09 -6.29
CA GLY A 211 -7.24 -9.55 -5.77
C GLY A 211 -6.20 -9.29 -6.88
N TYR A 212 -6.12 -10.18 -7.88
CA TYR A 212 -5.23 -10.00 -9.04
C TYR A 212 -5.55 -8.72 -9.82
N PHE A 213 -6.82 -8.48 -10.11
CA PHE A 213 -7.23 -7.30 -10.90
C PHE A 213 -7.31 -6.02 -10.06
N LEU A 214 -7.57 -6.13 -8.77
CA LEU A 214 -7.73 -4.97 -7.90
C LEU A 214 -6.46 -4.13 -7.81
N VAL A 215 -5.29 -4.77 -7.80
CA VAL A 215 -3.98 -4.09 -7.82
C VAL A 215 -3.84 -3.18 -9.04
N THR A 216 -4.38 -3.58 -10.19
CA THR A 216 -4.32 -2.78 -11.41
C THR A 216 -5.25 -1.56 -11.37
N ALA A 217 -6.25 -1.59 -10.51
CA ALA A 217 -7.17 -0.47 -10.29
C ALA A 217 -6.69 0.51 -9.20
N GLU A 218 -5.65 0.15 -8.42
CA GLU A 218 -5.12 1.01 -7.34
C GLU A 218 -4.22 2.12 -7.91
N PRO A 219 -4.63 3.41 -7.81
CA PRO A 219 -3.86 4.51 -8.40
C PRO A 219 -2.43 4.64 -7.85
N ALA A 220 -2.26 4.37 -6.55
CA ALA A 220 -0.97 4.50 -5.87
C ALA A 220 0.06 3.47 -6.39
N VAL A 221 -0.38 2.28 -6.82
CA VAL A 221 0.47 1.24 -7.40
C VAL A 221 1.12 1.71 -8.71
N HIS A 222 0.36 2.42 -9.55
CA HIS A 222 0.91 2.96 -10.80
C HIS A 222 1.99 4.02 -10.54
N VAL A 223 1.80 4.86 -9.53
CA VAL A 223 2.80 5.86 -9.13
C VAL A 223 4.07 5.18 -8.63
N LEU A 224 3.93 4.18 -7.75
CA LEU A 224 5.06 3.41 -7.24
C LEU A 224 5.84 2.73 -8.39
N ASN A 225 5.15 2.01 -9.26
CA ASN A 225 5.79 1.26 -10.35
C ASN A 225 6.55 2.18 -11.30
N ARG A 226 5.97 3.35 -11.64
CA ARG A 226 6.63 4.35 -12.46
C ARG A 226 7.86 4.94 -11.77
N GLN A 227 7.78 5.20 -10.48
CA GLN A 227 8.90 5.75 -9.72
C GLN A 227 10.04 4.74 -9.58
N VAL A 228 9.71 3.45 -9.33
CA VAL A 228 10.71 2.37 -9.30
C VAL A 228 11.44 2.26 -10.63
N GLU A 229 10.71 2.24 -11.76
CA GLU A 229 11.33 2.19 -13.09
C GLU A 229 12.24 3.40 -13.35
N THR A 230 11.81 4.61 -12.98
CA THR A 230 12.58 5.84 -13.16
C THR A 230 13.86 5.84 -12.33
N ILE A 231 13.78 5.45 -11.05
CA ILE A 231 14.95 5.48 -10.14
C ILE A 231 15.95 4.37 -10.48
N THR A 232 15.46 3.23 -10.98
CA THR A 232 16.31 2.10 -11.39
C THR A 232 16.77 2.18 -12.84
N ASN A 233 16.54 3.31 -13.53
CA ASN A 233 16.86 3.51 -14.95
C ASN A 233 16.34 2.36 -15.85
N GLY A 234 15.13 1.87 -15.56
CA GLY A 234 14.53 0.75 -16.30
C GLY A 234 14.99 -0.65 -15.85
N GLY A 235 15.91 -0.75 -14.90
CA GLY A 235 16.41 -2.04 -14.39
C GLY A 235 15.28 -2.93 -13.80
N ILE A 236 14.24 -2.31 -13.25
CA ILE A 236 13.02 -2.96 -12.79
C ILE A 236 11.85 -2.40 -13.58
N SER A 237 11.28 -3.19 -14.48
CA SER A 237 10.17 -2.74 -15.32
C SER A 237 8.84 -2.67 -14.56
N GLN A 238 7.98 -1.71 -14.93
CA GLN A 238 6.63 -1.58 -14.36
C GLN A 238 5.82 -2.88 -14.51
N ARG A 239 6.01 -3.61 -15.63
CA ARG A 239 5.29 -4.87 -15.87
C ARG A 239 5.69 -5.96 -14.87
N ALA A 240 6.99 -6.10 -14.58
CA ALA A 240 7.48 -7.07 -13.59
C ALA A 240 6.97 -6.74 -12.19
N MET A 241 6.98 -5.45 -11.82
CA MET A 241 6.42 -4.98 -10.56
C MET A 241 4.93 -5.27 -10.46
N MET A 242 4.15 -4.87 -11.48
CA MET A 242 2.70 -5.07 -11.51
C MET A 242 2.34 -6.56 -11.40
N LEU A 243 3.02 -7.42 -12.18
CA LEU A 243 2.75 -8.87 -12.14
C LEU A 243 3.07 -9.47 -10.77
N SER A 244 4.21 -9.10 -10.17
CA SER A 244 4.61 -9.58 -8.85
C SER A 244 3.62 -9.15 -7.77
N LEU A 245 3.16 -7.90 -7.82
CA LEU A 245 2.15 -7.37 -6.92
C LEU A 245 0.80 -8.06 -7.09
N SER A 246 0.34 -8.21 -8.35
CA SER A 246 -0.95 -8.86 -8.64
C SER A 246 -0.98 -10.32 -8.19
N ILE A 247 0.09 -11.08 -8.41
CA ILE A 247 0.21 -12.47 -7.94
C ILE A 247 0.23 -12.50 -6.40
N GLY A 248 1.02 -11.62 -5.76
CA GLY A 248 1.10 -11.53 -4.31
C GLY A 248 -0.26 -11.26 -3.68
N VAL A 249 -0.97 -10.23 -4.17
CA VAL A 249 -2.28 -9.87 -3.66
C VAL A 249 -3.32 -10.95 -3.95
N ALA A 250 -3.28 -11.59 -5.12
CA ALA A 250 -4.15 -12.74 -5.43
C ALA A 250 -3.98 -13.86 -4.38
N CYS A 251 -2.75 -14.27 -4.09
CA CYS A 251 -2.46 -15.28 -3.07
C CYS A 251 -2.93 -14.83 -1.68
N SER A 252 -2.72 -13.57 -1.34
CA SER A 252 -3.16 -12.99 -0.08
C SER A 252 -4.66 -13.07 0.11
N VAL A 253 -5.43 -12.63 -0.90
CA VAL A 253 -6.90 -12.66 -0.83
C VAL A 253 -7.42 -14.09 -0.79
N GLY A 254 -6.78 -15.01 -1.52
CA GLY A 254 -7.10 -16.44 -1.41
C GLY A 254 -6.91 -16.99 0.00
N LEU A 255 -5.78 -16.65 0.66
CA LEU A 255 -5.53 -17.01 2.06
C LEU A 255 -6.51 -16.33 3.02
N ALA A 256 -6.89 -15.08 2.76
CA ALA A 256 -7.89 -14.38 3.57
C ALA A 256 -9.27 -15.04 3.45
N MET A 257 -9.70 -15.44 2.26
CA MET A 257 -10.94 -16.19 2.06
C MET A 257 -10.89 -17.57 2.72
N LEU A 258 -9.75 -18.27 2.64
CA LEU A 258 -9.55 -19.51 3.38
C LEU A 258 -9.70 -19.28 4.89
N ARG A 259 -9.18 -18.18 5.41
CA ARG A 259 -9.31 -17.81 6.83
C ARG A 259 -10.78 -17.55 7.22
N VAL A 260 -11.53 -16.80 6.40
CA VAL A 260 -12.97 -16.58 6.62
C VAL A 260 -13.74 -17.90 6.67
N LEU A 261 -13.38 -18.87 5.82
CA LEU A 261 -14.04 -20.19 5.79
C LEU A 261 -13.68 -21.10 6.95
N THR A 262 -12.48 -20.96 7.52
CA THR A 262 -11.92 -21.90 8.50
C THR A 262 -11.79 -21.34 9.91
N GLY A 263 -11.90 -20.01 10.09
CA GLY A 263 -11.68 -19.35 11.38
C GLY A 263 -10.22 -19.41 11.88
N ILE A 264 -9.24 -19.68 11.01
CA ILE A 264 -7.82 -19.75 11.39
C ILE A 264 -7.36 -18.38 11.91
N SER A 265 -6.67 -18.37 13.06
CA SER A 265 -6.11 -17.15 13.63
C SER A 265 -5.12 -16.47 12.68
N ILE A 266 -5.21 -15.14 12.58
CA ILE A 266 -4.36 -14.31 11.75
C ILE A 266 -2.86 -14.49 12.04
N TYR A 267 -2.50 -14.82 13.26
CA TYR A 267 -1.11 -15.04 13.67
C TYR A 267 -0.42 -16.17 12.91
N TYR A 268 -1.16 -17.23 12.55
CA TYR A 268 -0.59 -18.34 11.76
C TYR A 268 -0.16 -17.92 10.35
N ILE A 269 -0.64 -16.79 9.87
CA ILE A 269 -0.30 -16.24 8.54
C ILE A 269 0.70 -15.09 8.69
N LEU A 270 0.44 -14.11 9.57
CA LEU A 270 1.26 -12.91 9.70
C LEU A 270 2.65 -13.21 10.28
N ILE A 271 2.75 -14.03 11.33
CA ILE A 271 4.05 -14.31 11.96
C ILE A 271 5.01 -14.99 10.96
N PRO A 272 4.65 -16.11 10.30
CA PRO A 272 5.54 -16.71 9.30
C PRO A 272 5.82 -15.77 8.13
N GLY A 273 4.80 -15.05 7.64
CA GLY A 273 4.94 -14.13 6.52
C GLY A 273 5.94 -13.01 6.80
N TYR A 274 5.80 -12.30 7.92
CA TYR A 274 6.75 -11.26 8.30
C TYR A 274 8.13 -11.83 8.67
N LEU A 275 8.20 -13.02 9.30
CA LEU A 275 9.48 -13.68 9.59
C LEU A 275 10.25 -13.96 8.29
N ILE A 276 9.58 -14.52 7.28
CA ILE A 276 10.18 -14.75 5.96
C ILE A 276 10.56 -13.41 5.30
N ALA A 277 9.66 -12.42 5.30
CA ALA A 277 9.93 -11.11 4.71
C ALA A 277 11.14 -10.42 5.34
N LEU A 278 11.23 -10.41 6.67
CA LEU A 278 12.38 -9.82 7.39
C LEU A 278 13.66 -10.62 7.16
N THR A 279 13.59 -11.95 7.08
CA THR A 279 14.74 -12.80 6.77
C THR A 279 15.26 -12.53 5.36
N LEU A 280 14.38 -12.38 4.37
CA LEU A 280 14.74 -12.06 2.99
C LEU A 280 15.50 -10.74 2.86
N THR A 281 15.29 -9.77 3.75
CA THR A 281 16.03 -8.48 3.73
C THR A 281 17.54 -8.63 3.82
N PHE A 282 18.04 -9.73 4.35
CA PHE A 282 19.49 -10.02 4.44
C PHE A 282 20.08 -10.55 3.13
N PHE A 283 19.25 -11.11 2.25
CA PHE A 283 19.68 -11.78 1.01
C PHE A 283 19.44 -10.94 -0.24
N VAL A 284 18.58 -9.92 -0.16
CA VAL A 284 18.14 -9.10 -1.28
C VAL A 284 18.90 -7.77 -1.30
N PRO A 285 19.16 -7.17 -2.49
CA PRO A 285 19.69 -5.81 -2.56
C PRO A 285 18.82 -4.82 -1.77
N LYS A 286 19.45 -3.84 -1.10
CA LYS A 286 18.76 -2.90 -0.18
C LYS A 286 17.59 -2.15 -0.83
N ILE A 287 17.75 -1.76 -2.10
CA ILE A 287 16.70 -1.07 -2.85
C ILE A 287 15.43 -1.92 -2.95
N PHE A 288 15.55 -3.24 -3.22
CA PHE A 288 14.40 -4.15 -3.26
C PHE A 288 13.71 -4.30 -1.91
N THR A 289 14.46 -4.24 -0.81
CA THR A 289 13.87 -4.21 0.53
C THR A 289 12.98 -2.98 0.70
N GLY A 290 13.48 -1.80 0.35
CA GLY A 290 12.70 -0.55 0.42
C GLY A 290 11.45 -0.61 -0.46
N ILE A 291 11.61 -1.00 -1.72
CA ILE A 291 10.50 -1.14 -2.69
C ILE A 291 9.47 -2.17 -2.18
N ALA A 292 9.90 -3.32 -1.68
CA ALA A 292 9.01 -4.37 -1.21
C ALA A 292 8.11 -3.87 -0.06
N PHE A 293 8.72 -3.27 0.95
CA PHE A 293 8.00 -2.79 2.12
C PHE A 293 7.08 -1.60 1.79
N ASP A 294 7.51 -0.69 0.93
CA ASP A 294 6.62 0.38 0.43
C ASP A 294 5.47 -0.19 -0.41
N SER A 295 5.74 -1.21 -1.22
CA SER A 295 4.73 -1.88 -2.05
C SER A 295 3.61 -2.49 -1.21
N GLY A 296 3.92 -3.04 -0.03
CA GLY A 296 2.91 -3.55 0.91
C GLY A 296 1.93 -2.46 1.34
N GLY A 297 2.44 -1.32 1.78
CA GLY A 297 1.60 -0.18 2.13
C GLY A 297 0.80 0.36 0.95
N VAL A 298 1.39 0.38 -0.24
CA VAL A 298 0.72 0.89 -1.45
C VAL A 298 -0.38 -0.05 -1.96
N ALA A 299 -0.17 -1.37 -1.93
CA ALA A 299 -1.14 -2.36 -2.41
C ALA A 299 -2.35 -2.52 -1.47
N SER A 300 -2.21 -2.16 -0.20
CA SER A 300 -3.29 -2.20 0.79
C SER A 300 -4.12 -0.92 0.86
N GLY A 301 -4.09 -0.10 -0.18
CA GLY A 301 -4.77 1.19 -0.28
C GLY A 301 -6.30 1.13 -0.40
N PRO A 302 -6.92 2.23 -0.87
CA PRO A 302 -8.38 2.41 -0.90
C PRO A 302 -9.17 1.27 -1.55
N MET A 303 -8.67 0.69 -2.64
CA MET A 303 -9.41 -0.39 -3.31
C MET A 303 -9.48 -1.66 -2.43
N THR A 304 -8.43 -1.95 -1.67
CA THR A 304 -8.42 -3.07 -0.71
C THR A 304 -9.40 -2.82 0.44
N THR A 305 -9.43 -1.61 0.97
CA THR A 305 -10.25 -1.25 2.13
C THR A 305 -11.71 -1.03 1.80
N THR A 306 -12.03 -0.56 0.58
CA THR A 306 -13.42 -0.27 0.18
C THR A 306 -14.09 -1.40 -0.60
N PHE A 307 -13.34 -2.39 -1.09
CA PHE A 307 -13.93 -3.53 -1.79
C PHE A 307 -13.58 -4.88 -1.14
N LEU A 308 -12.28 -5.20 -0.95
CA LEU A 308 -11.89 -6.51 -0.42
C LEU A 308 -12.27 -6.70 1.04
N LEU A 309 -12.10 -5.69 1.87
CA LEU A 309 -12.49 -5.78 3.27
C LEU A 309 -14.01 -5.96 3.40
N PRO A 310 -14.89 -5.13 2.79
CA PRO A 310 -16.31 -5.37 2.77
C PRO A 310 -16.72 -6.73 2.16
N PHE A 311 -16.04 -7.19 1.12
CA PHE A 311 -16.26 -8.52 0.54
C PHE A 311 -16.00 -9.64 1.56
N SER A 312 -14.90 -9.52 2.32
CA SER A 312 -14.56 -10.43 3.41
C SER A 312 -15.58 -10.37 4.55
N MET A 313 -16.02 -9.15 4.91
CA MET A 313 -17.01 -8.93 5.98
C MET A 313 -18.36 -9.55 5.61
N GLY A 314 -18.87 -9.28 4.40
CA GLY A 314 -20.13 -9.87 3.94
C GLY A 314 -20.09 -11.40 3.85
N ALA A 315 -18.96 -11.97 3.42
CA ALA A 315 -18.78 -13.41 3.41
C ALA A 315 -18.76 -13.99 4.84
N CYS A 316 -18.05 -13.34 5.76
CA CYS A 316 -17.95 -13.75 7.16
C CYS A 316 -19.32 -13.71 7.86
N GLU A 317 -20.08 -12.63 7.69
CA GLU A 317 -21.44 -12.48 8.24
C GLU A 317 -22.38 -13.59 7.76
N ALA A 318 -22.37 -13.85 6.45
CA ALA A 318 -23.22 -14.88 5.84
C ALA A 318 -22.90 -16.29 6.35
N LEU A 319 -21.67 -16.55 6.75
CA LEU A 319 -21.21 -17.81 7.31
C LEU A 319 -21.38 -17.89 8.83
N GLY A 320 -21.82 -16.80 9.48
CA GLY A 320 -21.99 -16.74 10.94
C GLY A 320 -20.68 -16.65 11.71
N GLY A 321 -19.59 -16.22 11.07
CA GLY A 321 -18.27 -16.00 11.69
C GLY A 321 -18.21 -14.69 12.47
N ASN A 322 -17.11 -14.50 13.22
CA ASN A 322 -16.84 -13.24 13.91
C ASN A 322 -16.09 -12.30 12.97
N VAL A 323 -16.77 -11.22 12.54
CA VAL A 323 -16.20 -10.26 11.58
C VAL A 323 -14.88 -9.65 12.08
N LEU A 324 -14.78 -9.32 13.37
CA LEU A 324 -13.58 -8.69 13.95
C LEU A 324 -12.36 -9.62 13.94
N THR A 325 -12.57 -10.93 14.17
CA THR A 325 -11.47 -11.90 14.18
C THR A 325 -11.22 -12.56 12.84
N ASP A 326 -12.25 -12.76 11.99
CA ASP A 326 -12.15 -13.61 10.82
C ASP A 326 -12.12 -12.83 9.49
N ALA A 327 -12.84 -11.69 9.41
CA ALA A 327 -12.84 -10.86 8.20
C ALA A 327 -11.75 -9.79 8.22
N PHE A 328 -11.58 -9.06 9.33
CA PHE A 328 -10.47 -8.12 9.48
C PHE A 328 -9.13 -8.87 9.42
N GLY A 329 -8.08 -8.16 9.01
CA GLY A 329 -6.74 -8.71 8.75
C GLY A 329 -6.48 -8.98 7.27
N ILE A 330 -7.49 -8.84 6.40
CA ILE A 330 -7.28 -8.98 4.94
C ILE A 330 -6.37 -7.88 4.40
N VAL A 331 -6.50 -6.65 4.90
CA VAL A 331 -5.66 -5.51 4.49
C VAL A 331 -4.21 -5.74 4.90
N ALA A 332 -3.99 -6.26 6.12
CA ALA A 332 -2.67 -6.65 6.61
C ALA A 332 -2.03 -7.76 5.78
N MET A 333 -2.82 -8.75 5.38
CA MET A 333 -2.36 -9.86 4.53
C MET A 333 -1.99 -9.35 3.13
N VAL A 334 -2.80 -8.44 2.54
CA VAL A 334 -2.50 -7.77 1.28
C VAL A 334 -1.25 -6.90 1.39
N ALA A 335 -1.03 -6.24 2.53
CA ALA A 335 0.21 -5.48 2.77
C ALA A 335 1.44 -6.38 2.92
N MET A 336 1.30 -7.58 3.48
CA MET A 336 2.41 -8.50 3.74
C MET A 336 2.90 -9.22 2.47
N THR A 337 2.03 -9.64 1.57
CA THR A 337 2.43 -10.48 0.44
C THR A 337 3.32 -9.79 -0.60
N PRO A 338 3.18 -8.50 -0.93
CA PRO A 338 4.16 -7.78 -1.73
C PRO A 338 5.59 -7.81 -1.16
N LEU A 339 5.71 -7.84 0.18
CA LEU A 339 7.01 -7.97 0.81
C LEU A 339 7.73 -9.24 0.37
N LEU A 340 6.98 -10.33 0.23
CA LEU A 340 7.52 -11.62 -0.19
C LEU A 340 7.78 -11.65 -1.70
N THR A 341 6.81 -11.23 -2.50
CA THR A 341 6.89 -11.34 -3.97
C THR A 341 7.93 -10.40 -4.57
N ILE A 342 8.01 -9.15 -4.10
CA ILE A 342 9.01 -8.19 -4.59
C ILE A 342 10.43 -8.56 -4.12
N GLN A 343 10.59 -9.05 -2.88
CA GLN A 343 11.89 -9.53 -2.45
C GLN A 343 12.32 -10.79 -3.20
N THR A 344 11.39 -11.69 -3.50
CA THR A 344 11.65 -12.84 -4.37
C THR A 344 12.08 -12.40 -5.77
N LEU A 345 11.42 -11.39 -6.35
CA LEU A 345 11.86 -10.77 -7.61
C LEU A 345 13.29 -10.22 -7.49
N GLY A 346 13.61 -9.57 -6.37
CA GLY A 346 14.97 -9.07 -6.08
C GLY A 346 16.03 -10.17 -5.99
N LEU A 347 15.68 -11.33 -5.42
CA LEU A 347 16.57 -12.51 -5.42
C LEU A 347 16.81 -13.03 -6.84
N LEU A 348 15.76 -13.17 -7.64
CA LEU A 348 15.87 -13.60 -9.04
C LEU A 348 16.73 -12.62 -9.85
N TYR A 349 16.56 -11.32 -9.63
CA TYR A 349 17.38 -10.29 -10.26
C TYR A 349 18.86 -10.45 -9.88
N ARG A 350 19.17 -10.66 -8.60
CA ARG A 350 20.52 -10.86 -8.10
C ARG A 350 21.18 -12.12 -8.70
N PHE A 351 20.45 -13.23 -8.84
CA PHE A 351 20.96 -14.44 -9.47
C PHE A 351 21.25 -14.21 -10.94
N LYS A 352 20.33 -13.59 -11.68
CA LYS A 352 20.52 -13.29 -13.11
C LYS A 352 21.71 -12.37 -13.36
N GLN A 353 21.95 -11.40 -12.50
CA GLN A 353 23.10 -10.49 -12.61
C GLN A 353 24.44 -11.21 -12.36
N LYS A 354 24.45 -12.28 -11.53
CA LYS A 354 25.63 -13.09 -11.27
C LYS A 354 26.02 -13.99 -12.44
N ASP A 355 25.04 -14.38 -13.27
CA ASP A 355 25.23 -15.26 -14.42
C ASP A 355 25.52 -14.48 -15.72
N MET A 356 25.48 -13.14 -15.72
CA MET A 356 25.87 -12.33 -16.86
C MET A 356 27.40 -12.30 -17.00
N PRO A 357 27.96 -12.56 -18.20
CA PRO A 357 29.38 -12.40 -18.45
C PRO A 357 29.84 -10.98 -18.15
N GLN A 358 31.00 -10.83 -17.50
CA GLN A 358 31.58 -9.53 -17.13
C GLN A 358 31.74 -8.56 -18.33
N GLU A 359 31.87 -9.08 -19.53
CA GLU A 359 31.99 -8.29 -20.77
C GLU A 359 30.73 -7.50 -21.11
N MET A 360 29.52 -7.93 -20.68
CA MET A 360 28.29 -7.14 -20.88
C MET A 360 28.11 -6.04 -19.85
N LEU A 361 28.74 -6.13 -18.69
CA LEU A 361 28.68 -5.11 -17.63
C LEU A 361 29.60 -3.92 -17.90
N VAL A 362 30.64 -4.13 -18.75
CA VAL A 362 31.59 -3.09 -19.13
C VAL A 362 31.08 -2.27 -20.31
N ALA A 363 30.20 -2.83 -21.15
CA ALA A 363 29.65 -2.13 -22.33
C ALA A 363 28.70 -0.97 -21.99
N ASP A 364 28.07 -1.00 -20.78
CA ASP A 364 27.20 0.11 -20.33
C ASP A 364 27.98 1.30 -19.73
N ASP A 365 29.26 1.11 -19.39
CA ASP A 365 30.13 2.18 -18.87
C ASP A 365 30.96 2.90 -19.99
N GLU A 366 30.96 2.36 -21.20
CA GLU A 366 31.68 2.95 -22.34
C GLU A 366 30.91 4.07 -23.06
N ASP A 367 29.67 4.38 -22.72
CA ASP A 367 28.97 5.58 -23.20
C ASP A 367 29.37 6.89 -22.49
N SER A 368 30.41 6.86 -21.68
CA SER A 368 30.95 8.02 -21.02
C SER A 368 32.07 8.64 -21.84
N ILE A 369 31.72 9.69 -22.60
CA ILE A 369 32.59 10.74 -23.10
C ILE A 369 33.53 10.31 -24.27
N ILE A 370 33.02 10.38 -25.50
CA ILE A 370 33.87 10.61 -26.65
C ILE A 370 34.38 12.04 -26.56
N VAL A 371 35.59 12.23 -26.06
CA VAL A 371 36.34 13.48 -26.25
C VAL A 371 36.73 13.52 -27.71
N LEU A 372 36.01 14.29 -28.52
CA LEU A 372 36.48 14.69 -29.86
C LEU A 372 37.66 15.62 -29.65
N GLU A 373 38.89 15.11 -29.71
CA GLU A 373 40.08 15.93 -29.98
C GLU A 373 39.91 16.52 -31.37
N GLY A 374 39.57 17.82 -31.41
CA GLY A 374 39.58 18.57 -32.64
C GLY A 374 41.03 18.77 -33.09
N ASP A 375 41.37 18.21 -34.24
CA ASP A 375 42.57 18.55 -34.98
C ASP A 375 42.54 20.04 -35.33
N THR A 376 43.63 20.70 -34.99
CA THR A 376 43.98 22.10 -35.27
C THR A 376 44.01 22.44 -36.75
#